data_64dd26b3b316a2dfbd2a37fb2ed9770a
#
_entry.id   64dd26b3b316a2dfbd2a37fb2ed9770a
#
_cell.length_a   1.000
_cell.length_b   1.000
_cell.length_c   1.000
_cell.angle_alpha   90.00
_cell.angle_beta   90.00
_cell.angle_gamma   90.00
#
_symmetry.space_group_name_H-M   'P 1'
#
loop_
_entity.id
_entity.type
_entity.pdbx_description
1 polymer ?
#
loop_
_entity_poly.entity_id
_entity_poly.type
_entity_poly.pdbx_seq_one_letter_code
_entity_poly.pdbx_strand_id
1 'polypeptide(L)'
;MAATDAQLIHRARDDPEALGELYLRYRDQLYAWFRARAAEPVASELTAEVFAQAALGLKRFRDEAGGSAGPWLYGIAKNLLRRYYERGRVEEAARRRLAMPIRSYELDFDAVDERLAAAELHDGLGSALASLPGPQRDALELRVVEELPYQEVASRLGCTETAARIRVMRALGRLARLLGAAGA
;
A
#
# COMPACT_ATOMS: atom_id res chain seq x y z
N MET A 1 -6.52 22.58 -15.92
CA MET A 1 -6.85 21.45 -15.03
C MET A 1 -5.73 20.41 -15.14
N ALA A 2 -5.22 19.93 -14.03
CA ALA A 2 -4.21 18.86 -14.05
C ALA A 2 -4.85 17.55 -14.57
N ALA A 3 -4.09 16.76 -15.34
CA ALA A 3 -4.54 15.48 -15.84
C ALA A 3 -4.81 14.49 -14.68
N THR A 4 -5.85 13.67 -14.79
CA THR A 4 -6.11 12.59 -13.85
C THR A 4 -5.07 11.48 -14.03
N ASP A 5 -4.88 10.63 -13.00
CA ASP A 5 -3.92 9.52 -13.13
C ASP A 5 -4.33 8.53 -14.22
N ALA A 6 -5.64 8.29 -14.41
CA ALA A 6 -6.13 7.45 -15.49
C ALA A 6 -5.78 8.04 -16.87
N GLN A 7 -5.85 9.37 -17.03
CA GLN A 7 -5.42 10.04 -18.25
C GLN A 7 -3.90 9.92 -18.46
N LEU A 8 -3.11 10.07 -17.39
CA LEU A 8 -1.66 9.86 -17.44
C LEU A 8 -1.30 8.43 -17.83
N ILE A 9 -1.95 7.43 -17.23
CA ILE A 9 -1.71 6.02 -17.56
C ILE A 9 -2.09 5.72 -19.00
N HIS A 10 -3.16 6.33 -19.50
CA HIS A 10 -3.52 6.15 -20.90
C HIS A 10 -2.48 6.74 -21.84
N ARG A 11 -2.01 7.96 -21.55
CA ARG A 11 -0.93 8.63 -22.32
C ARG A 11 0.38 7.86 -22.22
N ALA A 12 0.73 7.33 -21.06
CA ALA A 12 1.98 6.62 -20.81
C ALA A 12 2.15 5.35 -21.67
N ARG A 13 1.11 4.91 -22.37
CA ARG A 13 1.22 3.80 -23.33
C ARG A 13 2.04 4.17 -24.57
N ASP A 14 2.04 5.44 -24.94
CA ASP A 14 2.69 5.97 -26.14
C ASP A 14 3.68 7.09 -25.80
N ASP A 15 3.60 7.66 -24.59
CA ASP A 15 4.38 8.79 -24.10
C ASP A 15 5.00 8.47 -22.73
N PRO A 16 6.30 8.12 -22.67
CA PRO A 16 6.98 7.80 -21.40
C PRO A 16 6.99 8.95 -20.38
N GLU A 17 6.88 10.22 -20.81
CA GLU A 17 6.89 11.38 -19.91
C GLU A 17 5.67 11.38 -19.00
N ALA A 18 4.53 10.89 -19.49
CA ALA A 18 3.32 10.75 -18.69
C ALA A 18 3.48 9.76 -17.52
N LEU A 19 4.31 8.72 -17.68
CA LEU A 19 4.67 7.81 -16.58
C LEU A 19 5.58 8.52 -15.58
N GLY A 20 6.48 9.40 -16.03
CA GLY A 20 7.32 10.24 -15.19
C GLY A 20 6.48 11.17 -14.29
N GLU A 21 5.41 11.75 -14.82
CA GLU A 21 4.49 12.58 -14.04
C GLU A 21 3.77 11.74 -12.96
N LEU A 22 3.32 10.54 -13.29
CA LEU A 22 2.71 9.62 -12.33
C LEU A 22 3.72 9.21 -11.24
N TYR A 23 4.99 8.97 -11.63
CA TYR A 23 6.08 8.67 -10.69
C TYR A 23 6.25 9.80 -9.67
N LEU A 24 6.33 11.06 -10.12
CA LEU A 24 6.49 12.21 -9.23
C LEU A 24 5.32 12.38 -8.25
N ARG A 25 4.10 11.96 -8.62
CA ARG A 25 2.92 12.05 -7.74
C ARG A 25 2.94 11.02 -6.62
N TYR A 26 3.47 9.83 -6.87
CA TYR A 26 3.30 8.69 -5.99
C TYR A 26 4.58 8.18 -5.32
N ARG A 27 5.78 8.54 -5.84
CA ARG A 27 7.05 7.99 -5.35
C ARG A 27 7.24 8.18 -3.85
N ASP A 28 6.98 9.39 -3.34
CA ASP A 28 7.25 9.72 -1.95
C ASP A 28 6.27 9.00 -1.00
N GLN A 29 5.01 8.89 -1.40
CA GLN A 29 4.00 8.14 -0.66
C GLN A 29 4.31 6.64 -0.63
N LEU A 30 4.69 6.05 -1.76
CA LEU A 30 5.06 4.65 -1.86
C LEU A 30 6.35 4.36 -1.09
N TYR A 31 7.34 5.25 -1.20
CA TYR A 31 8.58 5.14 -0.45
C TYR A 31 8.32 5.17 1.06
N ALA A 32 7.57 6.15 1.56
CA ALA A 32 7.19 6.23 2.96
C ALA A 32 6.42 4.98 3.43
N TRP A 33 5.53 4.46 2.58
CA TRP A 33 4.79 3.24 2.86
C TRP A 33 5.71 2.02 3.00
N PHE A 34 6.73 1.89 2.13
CA PHE A 34 7.73 0.83 2.24
C PHE A 34 8.67 1.04 3.42
N ARG A 35 9.08 2.30 3.70
CA ARG A 35 9.96 2.61 4.84
C ARG A 35 9.35 2.21 6.20
N ALA A 36 8.06 2.34 6.34
CA ALA A 36 7.34 1.84 7.53
C ALA A 36 7.36 0.30 7.67
N ARG A 37 7.84 -0.44 6.65
CA ARG A 37 7.74 -1.91 6.55
C ARG A 37 9.03 -2.61 6.17
N ALA A 38 10.05 -1.89 5.73
CA ALA A 38 11.32 -2.45 5.27
C ALA A 38 12.46 -1.46 5.50
N ALA A 39 13.70 -1.96 5.60
CA ALA A 39 14.89 -1.13 5.69
C ALA A 39 15.06 -0.23 4.46
N GLU A 40 15.76 0.90 4.63
CA GLU A 40 15.88 1.96 3.61
C GLU A 40 16.32 1.47 2.23
N PRO A 41 17.40 0.68 2.08
CA PRO A 41 17.81 0.19 0.75
C PRO A 41 16.69 -0.60 0.05
N VAL A 42 15.99 -1.43 0.81
CA VAL A 42 14.88 -2.27 0.31
C VAL A 42 13.67 -1.42 -0.05
N ALA A 43 13.34 -0.42 0.76
CA ALA A 43 12.21 0.48 0.49
C ALA A 43 12.42 1.26 -0.81
N SER A 44 13.64 1.75 -1.06
CA SER A 44 13.99 2.42 -2.31
C SER A 44 13.88 1.48 -3.52
N GLU A 45 14.43 0.28 -3.41
CA GLU A 45 14.38 -0.74 -4.47
C GLU A 45 12.93 -1.15 -4.79
N LEU A 46 12.12 -1.44 -3.75
CA LEU A 46 10.73 -1.82 -3.95
C LEU A 46 9.89 -0.68 -4.54
N THR A 47 10.21 0.58 -4.20
CA THR A 47 9.54 1.74 -4.79
C THR A 47 9.81 1.82 -6.29
N ALA A 48 11.07 1.68 -6.70
CA ALA A 48 11.43 1.65 -8.12
C ALA A 48 10.77 0.48 -8.85
N GLU A 49 10.74 -0.69 -8.24
CA GLU A 49 10.12 -1.89 -8.81
C GLU A 49 8.61 -1.74 -9.01
N VAL A 50 7.88 -1.00 -8.13
CA VAL A 50 6.46 -0.69 -8.35
C VAL A 50 6.27 0.00 -9.69
N PHE A 51 7.07 1.01 -9.99
CA PHE A 51 6.91 1.76 -11.24
C PHE A 51 7.40 0.98 -12.46
N ALA A 52 8.42 0.13 -12.31
CA ALA A 52 8.82 -0.80 -13.37
C ALA A 52 7.67 -1.77 -13.71
N GLN A 53 7.02 -2.36 -12.70
CA GLN A 53 5.87 -3.23 -12.93
C GLN A 53 4.64 -2.46 -13.43
N ALA A 54 4.44 -1.23 -12.97
CA ALA A 54 3.40 -0.36 -13.50
C ALA A 54 3.61 -0.08 -14.98
N ALA A 55 4.81 0.26 -15.41
CA ALA A 55 5.15 0.46 -16.82
C ALA A 55 4.80 -0.75 -17.69
N LEU A 56 5.15 -1.95 -17.21
CA LEU A 56 4.80 -3.21 -17.91
C LEU A 56 3.31 -3.52 -17.87
N GLY A 57 2.60 -2.98 -16.88
CA GLY A 57 1.19 -3.23 -16.62
C GLY A 57 0.21 -2.19 -17.15
N LEU A 58 0.65 -1.11 -17.83
CA LEU A 58 -0.20 0.01 -18.27
C LEU A 58 -1.44 -0.43 -19.07
N LYS A 59 -1.31 -1.46 -19.91
CA LYS A 59 -2.42 -2.02 -20.70
C LYS A 59 -3.46 -2.76 -19.85
N ARG A 60 -3.10 -3.18 -18.64
CA ARG A 60 -3.96 -3.93 -17.71
C ARG A 60 -4.64 -3.01 -16.69
N PHE A 61 -4.23 -1.75 -16.63
CA PHE A 61 -4.86 -0.78 -15.74
C PHE A 61 -6.35 -0.64 -16.06
N ARG A 62 -7.18 -0.68 -15.03
CA ARG A 62 -8.61 -0.38 -15.09
C ARG A 62 -8.90 0.74 -14.10
N ASP A 63 -9.59 1.78 -14.56
CA ASP A 63 -10.01 2.89 -13.71
C ASP A 63 -11.21 2.45 -12.86
N GLU A 64 -10.93 1.84 -11.71
CA GLU A 64 -11.93 1.42 -10.72
C GLU A 64 -12.07 2.43 -9.56
N ALA A 65 -11.27 3.51 -9.58
CA ALA A 65 -11.14 4.45 -8.46
C ALA A 65 -11.37 5.92 -8.87
N GLY A 66 -12.17 6.15 -9.92
CA GLY A 66 -12.57 7.50 -10.32
C GLY A 66 -11.38 8.37 -10.76
N GLY A 67 -10.48 7.81 -11.53
CA GLY A 67 -9.32 8.50 -12.09
C GLY A 67 -8.04 8.39 -11.27
N SER A 68 -8.05 7.74 -10.08
CA SER A 68 -6.86 7.56 -9.23
C SER A 68 -6.12 6.27 -9.52
N ALA A 69 -4.79 6.34 -9.65
CA ALA A 69 -3.92 5.18 -9.77
C ALA A 69 -3.53 4.57 -8.41
N GLY A 70 -3.81 5.24 -7.30
CA GLY A 70 -3.38 4.83 -5.97
C GLY A 70 -3.69 3.37 -5.66
N PRO A 71 -4.95 2.90 -5.70
CA PRO A 71 -5.30 1.51 -5.38
C PRO A 71 -4.55 0.48 -6.23
N TRP A 72 -4.31 0.78 -7.49
CA TRP A 72 -3.57 -0.09 -8.39
C TRP A 72 -2.08 -0.15 -8.04
N LEU A 73 -1.43 0.99 -7.81
CA LEU A 73 -0.02 1.07 -7.44
C LEU A 73 0.24 0.40 -6.07
N TYR A 74 -0.64 0.63 -5.09
CA TYR A 74 -0.55 -0.03 -3.79
C TYR A 74 -0.83 -1.55 -3.88
N GLY A 75 -1.65 -1.99 -4.82
CA GLY A 75 -1.82 -3.41 -5.13
C GLY A 75 -0.51 -4.05 -5.60
N ILE A 76 0.24 -3.38 -6.49
CA ILE A 76 1.58 -3.81 -6.92
C ILE A 76 2.54 -3.81 -5.74
N ALA A 77 2.58 -2.72 -4.97
CA ALA A 77 3.45 -2.56 -3.81
C ALA A 77 3.25 -3.68 -2.76
N LYS A 78 2.00 -4.00 -2.43
CA LYS A 78 1.66 -5.09 -1.49
C LYS A 78 2.16 -6.45 -1.99
N ASN A 79 2.01 -6.74 -3.29
CA ASN A 79 2.50 -7.98 -3.88
C ASN A 79 4.03 -8.08 -3.84
N LEU A 80 4.74 -6.97 -4.09
CA LEU A 80 6.20 -6.92 -4.01
C LEU A 80 6.69 -7.13 -2.59
N LEU A 81 6.10 -6.46 -1.62
CA LEU A 81 6.45 -6.60 -0.21
C LEU A 81 6.23 -8.04 0.29
N ARG A 82 5.11 -8.66 -0.09
CA ARG A 82 4.84 -10.06 0.23
C ARG A 82 5.92 -10.98 -0.32
N ARG A 83 6.30 -10.83 -1.59
CA ARG A 83 7.37 -11.62 -2.22
C ARG A 83 8.73 -11.40 -1.55
N TYR A 84 9.02 -10.18 -1.13
CA TYR A 84 10.22 -9.87 -0.37
C TYR A 84 10.30 -10.67 0.93
N TYR A 85 9.24 -10.66 1.73
CA TYR A 85 9.19 -11.44 2.97
C TYR A 85 9.16 -12.96 2.74
N GLU A 86 8.50 -13.44 1.69
CA GLU A 86 8.51 -14.86 1.33
C GLU A 86 9.92 -15.34 0.99
N ARG A 87 10.69 -14.56 0.22
CA ARG A 87 12.10 -14.86 -0.09
C ARG A 87 12.96 -14.86 1.17
N GLY A 88 12.83 -13.85 2.02
CA GLY A 88 13.58 -13.78 3.29
C GLY A 88 13.34 -14.98 4.19
N ARG A 89 12.09 -15.46 4.30
CA ARG A 89 11.77 -16.68 5.07
C ARG A 89 12.40 -17.94 4.49
N VAL A 90 12.39 -18.07 3.17
CA VAL A 90 13.01 -19.23 2.47
C VAL A 90 14.53 -19.21 2.67
N GLU A 91 15.15 -18.04 2.54
CA GLU A 91 16.59 -17.87 2.72
C GLU A 91 17.02 -18.14 4.17
N GLU A 92 16.27 -17.66 5.15
CA GLU A 92 16.50 -17.93 6.56
C GLU A 92 16.33 -19.42 6.90
N ALA A 93 15.31 -20.08 6.36
CA ALA A 93 15.11 -21.51 6.53
C ALA A 93 16.25 -22.34 5.91
N ALA A 94 16.75 -21.91 4.73
CA ALA A 94 17.89 -22.55 4.09
C ALA A 94 19.18 -22.36 4.91
N ARG A 95 19.45 -21.16 5.43
CA ARG A 95 20.60 -20.87 6.31
C ARG A 95 20.56 -21.69 7.59
N ARG A 96 19.41 -21.84 8.23
CA ARG A 96 19.25 -22.69 9.42
C ARG A 96 19.58 -24.15 9.12
N ARG A 97 19.15 -24.67 7.95
CA ARG A 97 19.47 -26.04 7.54
C ARG A 97 20.97 -26.28 7.29
N LEU A 98 21.66 -25.24 6.80
CA LEU A 98 23.09 -25.29 6.48
C LEU A 98 23.99 -24.90 7.67
N ALA A 99 23.44 -24.67 8.87
CA ALA A 99 24.12 -24.15 10.05
C ALA A 99 24.99 -22.91 9.78
N MET A 100 24.56 -22.07 8.82
CA MET A 100 25.23 -20.81 8.51
C MET A 100 24.82 -19.73 9.52
N PRO A 101 25.74 -18.78 9.88
CA PRO A 101 25.41 -17.72 10.82
C PRO A 101 24.23 -16.88 10.26
N ILE A 102 23.22 -16.70 11.13
CA ILE A 102 22.09 -15.82 10.84
C ILE A 102 22.66 -14.40 10.78
N ARG A 103 22.52 -13.71 9.66
CA ARG A 103 22.71 -12.27 9.64
C ARG A 103 21.58 -11.66 10.47
N SER A 104 21.89 -11.32 11.72
CA SER A 104 21.08 -10.33 12.42
C SER A 104 21.19 -9.05 11.58
N TYR A 105 20.11 -8.66 10.93
CA TYR A 105 19.96 -7.26 10.57
C TYR A 105 19.83 -6.56 11.93
N GLU A 106 20.92 -6.00 12.42
CA GLU A 106 20.85 -4.99 13.45
C GLU A 106 19.92 -3.94 12.90
N LEU A 107 18.75 -3.87 13.51
CA LEU A 107 17.85 -2.74 13.35
C LEU A 107 18.61 -1.56 13.96
N ASP A 108 19.26 -0.80 13.09
CA ASP A 108 19.91 0.44 13.46
C ASP A 108 18.80 1.40 13.87
N PHE A 109 18.74 1.62 15.19
CA PHE A 109 17.71 2.42 15.83
C PHE A 109 18.10 3.90 15.82
N ASP A 110 18.13 4.55 14.68
CA ASP A 110 17.93 5.99 14.59
C ASP A 110 16.43 6.36 14.71
N ALA A 111 15.74 5.59 15.56
CA ALA A 111 14.28 5.54 15.63
C ALA A 111 13.66 6.51 16.63
N VAL A 112 14.33 7.59 17.08
CA VAL A 112 13.71 8.51 18.04
C VAL A 112 12.92 9.61 17.33
N ASP A 113 13.37 10.11 16.20
CA ASP A 113 12.63 11.11 15.41
C ASP A 113 11.48 10.48 14.58
N GLU A 114 11.61 9.23 14.16
CA GLU A 114 10.52 8.50 13.48
C GLU A 114 9.33 8.19 14.41
N ARG A 115 9.55 8.10 15.72
CA ARG A 115 8.46 7.83 16.67
C ARG A 115 7.55 9.05 16.89
N LEU A 116 8.05 10.27 16.78
CA LEU A 116 7.22 11.47 16.86
C LEU A 116 6.37 11.65 15.62
N ALA A 117 6.94 11.50 14.43
CA ALA A 117 6.19 11.53 13.17
C ALA A 117 5.19 10.36 13.05
N ALA A 118 5.56 9.16 13.55
CA ALA A 118 4.66 8.02 13.61
C ALA A 118 3.53 8.20 14.64
N ALA A 119 3.78 8.91 15.74
CA ALA A 119 2.75 9.20 16.74
C ALA A 119 1.71 10.21 16.22
N GLU A 120 2.12 11.27 15.54
CA GLU A 120 1.21 12.23 14.89
C GLU A 120 0.39 11.58 13.77
N LEU A 121 1.01 10.70 12.97
CA LEU A 121 0.32 9.92 11.96
C LEU A 121 -0.63 8.89 12.59
N HIS A 122 -0.25 8.32 13.73
CA HIS A 122 -1.07 7.35 14.47
C HIS A 122 -2.32 8.01 15.06
N ASP A 123 -2.21 9.19 15.63
CA ASP A 123 -3.33 9.96 16.18
C ASP A 123 -4.29 10.42 15.07
N GLY A 124 -3.75 10.90 13.95
CA GLY A 124 -4.53 11.26 12.77
C GLY A 124 -5.24 10.06 12.15
N LEU A 125 -4.57 8.92 12.04
CA LEU A 125 -5.16 7.68 11.53
C LEU A 125 -6.20 7.11 12.49
N GLY A 126 -5.93 7.11 13.80
CA GLY A 126 -6.87 6.67 14.84
C GLY A 126 -8.17 7.47 14.79
N SER A 127 -8.07 8.80 14.73
CA SER A 127 -9.22 9.70 14.60
C SER A 127 -9.99 9.49 13.29
N ALA A 128 -9.27 9.32 12.17
CA ALA A 128 -9.87 9.04 10.88
C ALA A 128 -10.60 7.68 10.87
N LEU A 129 -10.02 6.64 11.46
CA LEU A 129 -10.65 5.33 11.61
C LEU A 129 -11.89 5.40 12.51
N ALA A 130 -11.83 6.14 13.62
CA ALA A 130 -12.97 6.33 14.51
C ALA A 130 -14.14 7.05 13.83
N SER A 131 -13.87 7.90 12.84
CA SER A 131 -14.88 8.63 12.06
C SER A 131 -15.55 7.80 10.96
N LEU A 132 -15.07 6.59 10.69
CA LEU A 132 -15.70 5.69 9.73
C LEU A 132 -17.02 5.16 10.28
N PRO A 133 -18.07 5.01 9.43
CA PRO A 133 -19.26 4.25 9.79
C PRO A 133 -18.90 2.83 10.22
N GLY A 134 -19.52 2.32 11.30
CA GLY A 134 -19.24 1.00 11.88
C GLY A 134 -19.05 -0.11 10.82
N PRO A 135 -20.04 -0.35 9.92
CA PRO A 135 -19.93 -1.41 8.92
C PRO A 135 -18.75 -1.26 7.93
N GLN A 136 -18.24 -0.04 7.75
CA GLN A 136 -17.06 0.21 6.91
C GLN A 136 -15.77 -0.04 7.69
N ARG A 137 -15.73 0.37 8.95
CA ARG A 137 -14.59 0.14 9.84
C ARG A 137 -14.41 -1.36 10.09
N ASP A 138 -15.49 -2.08 10.42
CA ASP A 138 -15.45 -3.52 10.68
C ASP A 138 -14.98 -4.31 9.43
N ALA A 139 -15.48 -3.94 8.24
CA ALA A 139 -15.03 -4.55 6.99
C ALA A 139 -13.55 -4.27 6.68
N LEU A 140 -13.09 -3.07 7.00
CA LEU A 140 -11.69 -2.68 6.81
C LEU A 140 -10.78 -3.43 7.78
N GLU A 141 -11.16 -3.53 9.04
CA GLU A 141 -10.43 -4.26 10.09
C GLU A 141 -10.26 -5.73 9.73
N LEU A 142 -11.35 -6.42 9.43
CA LEU A 142 -11.34 -7.83 9.02
C LEU A 142 -10.48 -8.05 7.76
N ARG A 143 -10.54 -7.14 6.79
CA ARG A 143 -9.82 -7.31 5.53
C ARG A 143 -8.35 -6.92 5.59
N VAL A 144 -8.02 -5.84 6.33
CA VAL A 144 -6.67 -5.24 6.32
C VAL A 144 -5.85 -5.67 7.52
N VAL A 145 -6.45 -5.71 8.72
CA VAL A 145 -5.75 -6.09 9.96
C VAL A 145 -5.71 -7.60 10.12
N GLU A 146 -6.87 -8.27 10.01
CA GLU A 146 -6.95 -9.72 10.10
C GLU A 146 -6.61 -10.45 8.78
N GLU A 147 -6.42 -9.72 7.70
CA GLU A 147 -6.05 -10.22 6.35
C GLU A 147 -7.03 -11.25 5.74
N LEU A 148 -8.27 -11.30 6.21
CA LEU A 148 -9.25 -12.29 5.78
C LEU A 148 -9.64 -12.12 4.30
N PRO A 149 -9.89 -13.22 3.58
CA PRO A 149 -10.46 -13.16 2.24
C PRO A 149 -11.88 -12.57 2.27
N TYR A 150 -12.30 -11.90 1.19
CA TYR A 150 -13.61 -11.22 1.17
C TYR A 150 -14.79 -12.13 1.43
N GLN A 151 -14.70 -13.41 1.08
CA GLN A 151 -15.71 -14.40 1.39
C GLN A 151 -15.92 -14.56 2.91
N GLU A 152 -14.82 -14.58 3.66
CA GLU A 152 -14.85 -14.70 5.11
C GLU A 152 -15.29 -13.41 5.79
N VAL A 153 -14.82 -12.25 5.28
CA VAL A 153 -15.30 -10.92 5.69
C VAL A 153 -16.83 -10.83 5.51
N ALA A 154 -17.35 -11.27 4.36
CA ALA A 154 -18.76 -11.28 4.06
C ALA A 154 -19.56 -12.17 5.04
N SER A 155 -19.04 -13.36 5.31
CA SER A 155 -19.63 -14.30 6.28
C SER A 155 -19.72 -13.71 7.67
N ARG A 156 -18.63 -13.13 8.20
CA ARG A 156 -18.59 -12.51 9.53
C ARG A 156 -19.51 -11.28 9.66
N LEU A 157 -19.64 -10.51 8.58
CA LEU A 157 -20.47 -9.30 8.56
C LEU A 157 -21.92 -9.56 8.13
N GLY A 158 -22.30 -10.80 7.86
CA GLY A 158 -23.66 -11.18 7.43
C GLY A 158 -24.08 -10.47 6.14
N CYS A 159 -23.17 -10.33 5.17
CA CYS A 159 -23.42 -9.63 3.91
C CYS A 159 -22.84 -10.39 2.70
N THR A 160 -23.14 -9.92 1.49
CA THR A 160 -22.55 -10.50 0.28
C THR A 160 -21.07 -10.10 0.14
N GLU A 161 -20.28 -10.90 -0.58
CA GLU A 161 -18.89 -10.57 -0.87
C GLU A 161 -18.73 -9.23 -1.60
N THR A 162 -19.64 -8.94 -2.52
CA THR A 162 -19.70 -7.65 -3.21
C THR A 162 -19.95 -6.50 -2.24
N ALA A 163 -20.87 -6.68 -1.27
CA ALA A 163 -21.12 -5.66 -0.25
C ALA A 163 -19.91 -5.44 0.66
N ALA A 164 -19.19 -6.52 1.04
CA ALA A 164 -17.97 -6.43 1.81
C ALA A 164 -16.88 -5.65 1.05
N ARG A 165 -16.67 -5.93 -0.23
CA ARG A 165 -15.74 -5.17 -1.10
C ARG A 165 -16.08 -3.69 -1.17
N ILE A 166 -17.35 -3.37 -1.38
CA ILE A 166 -17.82 -1.98 -1.44
C ILE A 166 -17.59 -1.26 -0.10
N ARG A 167 -17.84 -1.92 1.03
CA ARG A 167 -17.58 -1.34 2.36
C ARG A 167 -16.10 -1.01 2.56
N VAL A 168 -15.19 -1.93 2.21
CA VAL A 168 -13.74 -1.70 2.29
C VAL A 168 -13.31 -0.58 1.36
N MET A 169 -13.77 -0.56 0.11
CA MET A 169 -13.43 0.51 -0.84
C MET A 169 -13.90 1.88 -0.36
N ARG A 170 -15.13 1.97 0.17
CA ARG A 170 -15.66 3.23 0.73
C ARG A 170 -14.90 3.68 1.97
N ALA A 171 -14.49 2.75 2.83
CA ALA A 171 -13.66 3.03 4.00
C ALA A 171 -12.32 3.62 3.58
N LEU A 172 -11.60 2.96 2.67
CA LEU A 172 -10.31 3.42 2.14
C LEU A 172 -10.42 4.80 1.46
N GLY A 173 -11.44 5.01 0.62
CA GLY A 173 -11.68 6.30 -0.03
C GLY A 173 -12.02 7.42 0.96
N ARG A 174 -12.66 7.11 2.10
CA ARG A 174 -12.94 8.09 3.15
C ARG A 174 -11.70 8.43 3.94
N LEU A 175 -10.89 7.42 4.31
CA LEU A 175 -9.61 7.61 4.99
C LEU A 175 -8.65 8.45 4.14
N ALA A 176 -8.54 8.16 2.86
CA ALA A 176 -7.68 8.94 1.95
C ALA A 176 -8.06 10.43 1.92
N ARG A 177 -9.35 10.75 1.95
CA ARG A 177 -9.82 12.14 2.00
C ARG A 177 -9.53 12.81 3.34
N LEU A 178 -9.73 12.12 4.44
CA LEU A 178 -9.52 12.66 5.79
C LEU A 178 -8.03 12.90 6.06
N LEU A 179 -7.17 11.96 5.67
CA LEU A 179 -5.72 12.08 5.83
C LEU A 179 -5.10 13.08 4.84
N GLY A 180 -5.64 13.16 3.62
CA GLY A 180 -5.20 14.16 2.63
C GLY A 180 -5.61 15.59 2.97
N ALA A 181 -6.70 15.78 3.71
CA ALA A 181 -7.13 17.09 4.20
C ALA A 181 -6.37 17.55 5.47
N ALA A 182 -5.77 16.63 6.22
CA ALA A 182 -4.97 16.93 7.41
C ALA A 182 -3.51 17.32 7.08
N GLY A 183 -3.07 17.09 5.84
CA GLY A 183 -1.71 17.41 5.35
C GLY A 183 -1.65 18.66 4.44
N ALA A 184 -2.72 19.42 4.33
CA ALA A 184 -2.80 20.68 3.57
C ALA A 184 -2.93 21.86 4.53
#